data_2c74d51e6d45b69f89ac4cd69fff5d5f
#
_entry.id   2c74d51e6d45b69f89ac4cd69fff5d5f
#
_cell.length_a   1.000
_cell.length_b   1.000
_cell.length_c   1.000
_cell.angle_alpha   90.00
_cell.angle_beta   90.00
_cell.angle_gamma   90.00
#
_symmetry.space_group_name_H-M   'P 1'
#
loop_
_entity.id
_entity.type
_entity.pdbx_description
1 polymer ?
#
loop_
_entity_poly.entity_id
_entity_poly.type
_entity_poly.pdbx_seq_one_letter_code
_entity_poly.pdbx_strand_id
1 'polypeptide(L)'
;MLTTSEVSSDQQQVYHRLGFRLSFRASLWLSLSCCVAAPVLQNSLMPNRAEAWELLCEYTKGDSLRKHALAVEAVMRACANRYAEGPADVDEWGIVGLLHDFDYEMFPSADQHPFTGANILCGRGYSDRIIRAIMGHATYTGVPRDTDMARALFATDELCGFLVACALVRPTRSLDDLEVSSVKKKLKDKAFARSVNRDDIKQGVEELKVDLDEHIRFVIDALRPVQKEIGLNPITV
;
A
#
# COMPACT_ATOMS: atom_id res chain seq x y z
N MET A 1 1.18 -34.49 4.47
CA MET A 1 2.62 -34.17 4.39
C MET A 1 2.75 -33.07 3.33
N LEU A 2 2.75 -31.83 3.79
CA LEU A 2 2.96 -30.67 2.90
C LEU A 2 4.47 -30.43 2.85
N THR A 3 5.02 -30.49 1.66
CA THR A 3 6.42 -30.23 1.40
C THR A 3 6.71 -28.74 1.64
N THR A 4 7.65 -28.46 2.50
CA THR A 4 8.20 -27.11 2.74
C THR A 4 8.81 -26.59 1.45
N SER A 5 8.12 -25.63 0.81
CA SER A 5 8.71 -24.83 -0.26
C SER A 5 9.86 -24.01 0.35
N GLU A 6 11.06 -24.20 -0.14
CA GLU A 6 12.22 -23.40 0.24
C GLU A 6 11.96 -21.93 -0.12
N VAL A 7 11.92 -21.09 0.92
CA VAL A 7 11.90 -19.62 0.72
C VAL A 7 13.18 -19.25 -0.02
N SER A 8 13.08 -18.51 -1.12
CA SER A 8 14.23 -18.14 -1.93
C SER A 8 15.23 -17.31 -1.11
N SER A 9 16.52 -17.38 -1.49
CA SER A 9 17.60 -16.62 -0.82
C SER A 9 17.30 -15.12 -0.75
N ASP A 10 16.60 -14.59 -1.74
CA ASP A 10 16.24 -13.18 -1.84
C ASP A 10 15.13 -12.81 -0.84
N GLN A 11 14.15 -13.68 -0.63
CA GLN A 11 13.11 -13.47 0.40
C GLN A 11 13.71 -13.49 1.81
N GLN A 12 14.66 -14.40 2.07
CA GLN A 12 15.38 -14.45 3.35
C GLN A 12 16.17 -13.17 3.61
N GLN A 13 16.73 -12.56 2.57
CA GLN A 13 17.50 -11.33 2.69
C GLN A 13 16.62 -10.13 3.08
N VAL A 14 15.40 -10.03 2.54
CA VAL A 14 14.44 -8.99 2.92
C VAL A 14 13.97 -9.16 4.37
N TYR A 15 13.63 -10.37 4.78
CA TYR A 15 13.23 -10.65 6.17
C TYR A 15 14.34 -10.32 7.17
N HIS A 16 15.59 -10.67 6.87
CA HIS A 16 16.72 -10.36 7.75
C HIS A 16 16.96 -8.85 7.86
N ARG A 17 16.82 -8.13 6.76
CA ARG A 17 16.99 -6.68 6.71
C ARG A 17 15.88 -5.93 7.46
N LEU A 18 14.67 -6.46 7.44
CA LEU A 18 13.50 -5.90 8.12
C LEU A 18 13.42 -6.29 9.62
N GLY A 19 14.40 -7.04 10.14
CA GLY A 19 14.48 -7.38 11.56
C GLY A 19 13.58 -8.54 12.00
N PHE A 20 13.04 -9.34 11.06
CA PHE A 20 12.25 -10.52 11.40
C PHE A 20 13.14 -11.68 11.85
N ARG A 21 12.94 -12.16 13.08
CA ARG A 21 13.50 -13.43 13.54
C ARG A 21 12.56 -14.57 13.17
N LEU A 22 12.90 -15.29 12.12
CA LEU A 22 12.32 -16.61 11.90
C LEU A 22 12.79 -17.55 13.03
N SER A 23 11.87 -17.97 13.89
CA SER A 23 12.14 -18.95 14.93
C SER A 23 12.29 -20.33 14.30
N PHE A 24 13.44 -20.62 13.74
CA PHE A 24 13.83 -21.98 13.38
C PHE A 24 14.77 -22.55 14.44
N ARG A 25 14.30 -23.58 15.16
CA ARG A 25 15.20 -24.50 15.86
C ARG A 25 15.97 -25.33 14.82
N ALA A 26 17.19 -24.94 14.55
CA ALA A 26 18.19 -25.85 13.99
C ALA A 26 19.58 -25.43 14.46
N SER A 27 20.22 -26.37 15.08
CA SER A 27 21.56 -26.26 15.65
C SER A 27 22.64 -26.20 14.59
N LEU A 28 23.72 -25.45 14.93
CA LEU A 28 25.10 -25.52 14.42
C LEU A 28 25.31 -25.55 12.89
N TRP A 29 26.03 -24.53 12.39
CA TRP A 29 27.46 -24.65 12.02
C TRP A 29 28.05 -23.25 11.76
N LEU A 30 29.16 -22.99 12.41
CA LEU A 30 30.06 -21.87 12.10
C LEU A 30 30.72 -22.09 10.74
N SER A 31 30.83 -21.04 9.94
CA SER A 31 32.15 -20.67 9.39
C SER A 31 32.08 -19.30 8.73
N LEU A 32 33.01 -18.46 9.08
CA LEU A 32 33.34 -17.17 8.54
C LEU A 32 33.49 -17.20 7.00
N SER A 33 32.89 -16.27 6.33
CA SER A 33 33.54 -15.65 5.19
C SER A 33 33.17 -14.16 5.17
N CYS A 34 34.16 -13.38 5.53
CA CYS A 34 34.13 -11.92 5.51
C CYS A 34 34.24 -11.47 4.04
N CYS A 35 33.12 -11.27 3.38
CA CYS A 35 33.07 -10.40 2.22
C CYS A 35 32.86 -8.98 2.71
N VAL A 36 33.96 -8.28 2.88
CA VAL A 36 33.98 -6.82 3.01
C VAL A 36 33.51 -6.26 1.68
N ALA A 37 32.19 -6.08 1.53
CA ALA A 37 31.67 -5.23 0.48
C ALA A 37 32.14 -3.80 0.81
N ALA A 38 32.98 -3.25 -0.03
CA ALA A 38 33.34 -1.84 0.05
C ALA A 38 32.06 -1.00 0.14
N PRO A 39 32.06 0.08 0.94
CA PRO A 39 30.94 0.98 0.95
C PRO A 39 30.90 1.63 -0.45
N VAL A 40 30.03 1.16 -1.30
CA VAL A 40 29.59 1.93 -2.46
C VAL A 40 28.90 3.14 -1.84
N LEU A 41 29.56 4.28 -1.93
CA LEU A 41 28.96 5.60 -1.72
C LEU A 41 27.88 5.76 -2.81
N GLN A 42 26.77 5.08 -2.62
CA GLN A 42 25.55 5.39 -3.32
C GLN A 42 24.93 6.58 -2.62
N ASN A 43 25.34 7.76 -3.09
CA ASN A 43 24.52 8.94 -3.01
C ASN A 43 23.37 8.75 -4.02
N SER A 44 22.66 7.63 -3.95
CA SER A 44 21.45 7.41 -4.74
C SER A 44 20.36 8.18 -4.01
N LEU A 45 20.03 9.35 -4.55
CA LEU A 45 18.75 9.97 -4.27
C LEU A 45 17.68 8.89 -4.37
N MET A 46 16.79 8.81 -3.38
CA MET A 46 15.66 7.89 -3.41
C MET A 46 14.92 8.05 -4.75
N PRO A 47 14.46 6.94 -5.38
CA PRO A 47 13.71 7.05 -6.62
C PRO A 47 12.57 8.06 -6.48
N ASN A 48 12.45 8.94 -7.47
CA ASN A 48 11.42 9.97 -7.46
C ASN A 48 10.07 9.42 -7.96
N ARG A 49 9.03 10.26 -7.92
CA ARG A 49 7.66 9.87 -8.33
C ARG A 49 7.60 9.42 -9.81
N ALA A 50 8.40 10.00 -10.71
CA ALA A 50 8.40 9.61 -12.12
C ALA A 50 8.97 8.20 -12.30
N GLU A 51 10.07 7.88 -11.63
CA GLU A 51 10.67 6.54 -11.62
C GLU A 51 9.74 5.51 -10.97
N ALA A 52 9.02 5.90 -9.91
CA ALA A 52 7.99 5.06 -9.29
C ALA A 52 6.81 4.78 -10.24
N TRP A 53 6.37 5.77 -11.02
CA TRP A 53 5.35 5.58 -12.04
C TRP A 53 5.80 4.65 -13.16
N GLU A 54 7.04 4.79 -13.62
CA GLU A 54 7.63 3.88 -14.62
C GLU A 54 7.65 2.44 -14.09
N LEU A 55 8.07 2.25 -12.83
CA LEU A 55 8.07 0.94 -12.18
C LEU A 55 6.65 0.36 -12.07
N LEU A 56 5.66 1.14 -11.63
CA LEU A 56 4.26 0.71 -11.64
C LEU A 56 3.84 0.26 -13.04
N CYS A 57 4.14 1.06 -14.07
CA CYS A 57 3.77 0.75 -15.45
C CYS A 57 4.54 -0.46 -16.03
N GLU A 58 5.71 -0.80 -15.51
CA GLU A 58 6.46 -2.00 -15.87
C GLU A 58 5.71 -3.27 -15.43
N TYR A 59 5.17 -3.30 -14.21
CA TYR A 59 4.55 -4.49 -13.62
C TYR A 59 3.02 -4.51 -13.73
N THR A 60 2.37 -3.36 -13.76
CA THR A 60 0.91 -3.23 -13.81
C THR A 60 0.48 -2.67 -15.17
N LYS A 61 -0.30 -3.45 -15.95
CA LYS A 61 -0.84 -3.04 -17.25
C LYS A 61 -2.31 -2.65 -17.18
N GLY A 62 -3.05 -3.21 -16.21
CA GLY A 62 -4.46 -2.98 -16.01
C GLY A 62 -4.78 -1.54 -15.61
N ASP A 63 -5.65 -0.90 -16.38
CA ASP A 63 -6.05 0.50 -16.16
C ASP A 63 -6.73 0.69 -14.79
N SER A 64 -7.52 -0.28 -14.34
CA SER A 64 -8.18 -0.23 -13.03
C SER A 64 -7.19 -0.25 -11.85
N LEU A 65 -6.15 -1.06 -11.93
CA LEU A 65 -5.11 -1.15 -10.89
C LEU A 65 -4.25 0.12 -10.86
N ARG A 66 -3.91 0.67 -12.03
CA ARG A 66 -3.20 1.95 -12.11
C ARG A 66 -4.03 3.11 -11.53
N LYS A 67 -5.33 3.14 -11.79
CA LYS A 67 -6.25 4.12 -11.21
C LYS A 67 -6.37 3.96 -9.71
N HIS A 68 -6.40 2.72 -9.20
CA HIS A 68 -6.35 2.47 -7.77
C HIS A 68 -5.05 2.98 -7.14
N ALA A 69 -3.90 2.69 -7.74
CA ALA A 69 -2.61 3.19 -7.31
C ALA A 69 -2.56 4.73 -7.23
N LEU A 70 -3.11 5.43 -8.25
CA LEU A 70 -3.23 6.89 -8.24
C LEU A 70 -4.18 7.41 -7.14
N ALA A 71 -5.26 6.69 -6.86
CA ALA A 71 -6.17 7.04 -5.79
C ALA A 71 -5.48 6.94 -4.43
N VAL A 72 -4.77 5.84 -4.17
CA VAL A 72 -4.04 5.64 -2.91
C VAL A 72 -2.87 6.63 -2.79
N GLU A 73 -2.15 6.93 -3.89
CA GLU A 73 -1.13 7.98 -3.92
C GLU A 73 -1.68 9.32 -3.43
N ALA A 74 -2.80 9.77 -4.00
CA ALA A 74 -3.39 11.06 -3.66
C ALA A 74 -3.78 11.14 -2.18
N VAL A 75 -4.37 10.08 -1.63
CA VAL A 75 -4.77 10.05 -0.23
C VAL A 75 -3.55 9.95 0.68
N MET A 76 -2.52 9.17 0.33
CA MET A 76 -1.30 9.07 1.13
C MET A 76 -0.56 10.41 1.20
N ARG A 77 -0.54 11.21 0.13
CA ARG A 77 -0.03 12.60 0.16
C ARG A 77 -0.79 13.47 1.16
N ALA A 78 -2.11 13.35 1.21
CA ALA A 78 -2.92 14.05 2.20
C ALA A 78 -2.68 13.54 3.63
N CYS A 79 -2.50 12.22 3.80
CA CYS A 79 -2.18 11.59 5.07
C CYS A 79 -0.85 12.07 5.65
N ALA A 80 0.18 12.30 4.81
CA ALA A 80 1.46 12.84 5.24
C ALA A 80 1.30 14.17 6.01
N ASN A 81 0.44 15.06 5.51
CA ASN A 81 0.18 16.35 6.13
C ASN A 81 -0.70 16.26 7.39
N ARG A 82 -1.49 15.19 7.54
CA ARG A 82 -2.47 15.08 8.63
C ARG A 82 -2.01 14.20 9.79
N TYR A 83 -1.30 13.11 9.51
CA TYR A 83 -1.04 12.05 10.48
C TYR A 83 0.45 11.84 10.80
N ALA A 84 1.37 12.46 10.08
CA ALA A 84 2.79 12.30 10.41
C ALA A 84 3.12 13.00 11.73
N GLU A 85 3.82 12.30 12.62
CA GLU A 85 4.30 12.83 13.92
C GLU A 85 5.55 13.70 13.79
N GLY A 86 5.74 14.41 12.70
CA GLY A 86 6.91 15.25 12.45
C GLY A 86 7.00 15.66 11.00
N PRO A 87 8.12 16.26 10.58
CA PRO A 87 8.32 16.60 9.18
C PRO A 87 8.16 15.36 8.31
N ALA A 88 7.19 15.36 7.41
CA ALA A 88 6.93 14.27 6.48
C ALA A 88 7.41 14.65 5.09
N ASP A 89 8.05 13.69 4.42
CA ASP A 89 8.26 13.78 3.00
C ASP A 89 6.95 13.33 2.29
N VAL A 90 6.20 14.30 1.80
CA VAL A 90 4.90 14.07 1.11
C VAL A 90 5.09 13.22 -0.14
N ASP A 91 6.23 13.35 -0.83
CA ASP A 91 6.54 12.55 -2.00
C ASP A 91 6.82 11.10 -1.62
N GLU A 92 7.54 10.84 -0.53
CA GLU A 92 7.76 9.49 -0.01
C GLU A 92 6.44 8.78 0.31
N TRP A 93 5.52 9.47 1.00
CA TRP A 93 4.19 8.92 1.31
C TRP A 93 3.38 8.64 0.05
N GLY A 94 3.43 9.56 -0.93
CA GLY A 94 2.80 9.36 -2.23
C GLY A 94 3.35 8.15 -2.97
N ILE A 95 4.67 7.96 -2.98
CA ILE A 95 5.33 6.81 -3.59
C ILE A 95 4.90 5.49 -2.93
N VAL A 96 4.75 5.47 -1.61
CA VAL A 96 4.23 4.29 -0.89
C VAL A 96 2.82 3.94 -1.37
N GLY A 97 1.93 4.93 -1.49
CA GLY A 97 0.59 4.72 -2.02
C GLY A 97 0.58 4.26 -3.48
N LEU A 98 1.45 4.84 -4.31
CA LEU A 98 1.55 4.51 -5.73
C LEU A 98 2.06 3.08 -5.97
N LEU A 99 2.93 2.57 -5.10
CA LEU A 99 3.62 1.29 -5.30
C LEU A 99 3.14 0.16 -4.39
N HIS A 100 2.11 0.36 -3.54
CA HIS A 100 1.72 -0.67 -2.59
C HIS A 100 1.34 -2.01 -3.26
N ASP A 101 0.67 -1.94 -4.41
CA ASP A 101 0.14 -3.08 -5.18
C ASP A 101 0.81 -3.25 -6.56
N PHE A 102 1.96 -2.61 -6.84
CA PHE A 102 2.52 -2.57 -8.19
C PHE A 102 2.85 -3.95 -8.77
N ASP A 103 3.14 -4.93 -7.93
CA ASP A 103 3.50 -6.30 -8.32
C ASP A 103 2.29 -7.26 -8.37
N TYR A 104 1.11 -6.84 -7.85
CA TYR A 104 -0.06 -7.70 -7.68
C TYR A 104 -0.58 -8.32 -8.99
N GLU A 105 -0.57 -7.58 -10.11
CA GLU A 105 -1.05 -8.11 -11.39
C GLU A 105 -0.19 -9.27 -11.90
N MET A 106 1.12 -9.22 -11.69
CA MET A 106 2.05 -10.26 -12.13
C MET A 106 2.18 -11.40 -11.10
N PHE A 107 2.00 -11.10 -9.81
CA PHE A 107 2.26 -12.02 -8.70
C PHE A 107 1.10 -12.03 -7.68
N PRO A 108 -0.14 -12.42 -8.09
CA PRO A 108 -1.35 -12.22 -7.27
C PRO A 108 -1.48 -13.16 -6.08
N SER A 109 -0.62 -14.16 -5.93
CA SER A 109 -0.73 -15.12 -4.83
C SER A 109 -0.13 -14.57 -3.53
N ALA A 110 -0.73 -14.93 -2.39
CA ALA A 110 -0.32 -14.43 -1.07
C ALA A 110 1.10 -14.86 -0.63
N ASP A 111 1.70 -15.82 -1.30
CA ASP A 111 3.10 -16.23 -1.12
C ASP A 111 4.06 -15.43 -2.00
N GLN A 112 3.57 -14.66 -2.95
CA GLN A 112 4.36 -13.83 -3.85
C GLN A 112 4.15 -12.34 -3.59
N HIS A 113 2.91 -11.85 -3.63
CA HIS A 113 2.56 -10.48 -3.29
C HIS A 113 2.46 -10.30 -1.76
N PRO A 114 3.00 -9.24 -1.15
CA PRO A 114 3.88 -8.21 -1.70
C PRO A 114 5.38 -8.54 -1.56
N PHE A 115 5.73 -9.78 -1.27
CA PHE A 115 7.12 -10.20 -1.03
C PHE A 115 8.02 -10.02 -2.27
N THR A 116 7.50 -10.37 -3.45
CA THR A 116 8.22 -10.17 -4.70
C THR A 116 8.42 -8.68 -4.97
N GLY A 117 7.39 -7.88 -4.76
CA GLY A 117 7.47 -6.43 -4.85
C GLY A 117 8.51 -5.84 -3.90
N ALA A 118 8.56 -6.29 -2.65
CA ALA A 118 9.56 -5.86 -1.67
C ALA A 118 10.99 -6.13 -2.12
N ASN A 119 11.26 -7.30 -2.72
CA ASN A 119 12.57 -7.64 -3.27
C ASN A 119 12.94 -6.72 -4.45
N ILE A 120 11.98 -6.46 -5.34
CA ILE A 120 12.17 -5.55 -6.48
C ILE A 120 12.48 -4.13 -5.98
N LEU A 121 11.71 -3.61 -5.03
CA LEU A 121 11.92 -2.28 -4.44
C LEU A 121 13.29 -2.17 -3.77
N CYS A 122 13.71 -3.20 -3.03
CA CYS A 122 15.05 -3.26 -2.45
C CYS A 122 16.14 -3.17 -3.52
N GLY A 123 16.00 -3.94 -4.61
CA GLY A 123 16.95 -3.92 -5.75
C GLY A 123 16.96 -2.60 -6.51
N ARG A 124 15.87 -1.83 -6.47
CA ARG A 124 15.73 -0.50 -7.10
C ARG A 124 16.14 0.65 -6.17
N GLY A 125 16.61 0.38 -4.95
CA GLY A 125 17.14 1.39 -4.03
C GLY A 125 16.09 2.13 -3.19
N TYR A 126 14.85 1.63 -3.10
CA TYR A 126 13.85 2.17 -2.19
C TYR A 126 14.24 1.89 -0.73
N SER A 127 13.89 2.81 0.17
CA SER A 127 14.25 2.70 1.58
C SER A 127 13.50 1.56 2.29
N ASP A 128 14.12 1.01 3.34
CA ASP A 128 13.47 0.00 4.19
C ASP A 128 12.16 0.53 4.80
N ARG A 129 12.05 1.83 5.04
CA ARG A 129 10.85 2.49 5.55
C ARG A 129 9.67 2.36 4.56
N ILE A 130 9.90 2.62 3.27
CA ILE A 130 8.92 2.44 2.20
C ILE A 130 8.52 0.98 2.09
N ILE A 131 9.51 0.08 2.01
CA ILE A 131 9.29 -1.35 1.85
C ILE A 131 8.47 -1.92 3.03
N ARG A 132 8.80 -1.54 4.26
CA ARG A 132 8.05 -1.97 5.46
C ARG A 132 6.61 -1.47 5.45
N ALA A 133 6.37 -0.21 5.06
CA ALA A 133 5.03 0.34 4.96
C ALA A 133 4.20 -0.43 3.93
N ILE A 134 4.77 -0.69 2.75
CA ILE A 134 4.14 -1.49 1.69
C ILE A 134 3.88 -2.91 2.18
N MET A 135 4.85 -3.59 2.79
CA MET A 135 4.64 -4.94 3.35
C MET A 135 3.51 -4.97 4.39
N GLY A 136 3.36 -3.91 5.19
CA GLY A 136 2.35 -3.81 6.24
C GLY A 136 0.91 -3.69 5.74
N HIS A 137 0.67 -3.34 4.45
CA HIS A 137 -0.70 -3.23 3.94
C HIS A 137 -1.40 -4.60 3.85
N ALA A 138 -0.65 -5.68 3.64
CA ALA A 138 -1.17 -7.04 3.59
C ALA A 138 -1.00 -7.74 4.95
N THR A 139 -2.10 -8.03 5.63
CA THR A 139 -2.10 -8.56 7.02
C THR A 139 -1.37 -9.90 7.14
N TYR A 140 -1.41 -10.73 6.11
CA TYR A 140 -0.79 -12.06 6.09
C TYR A 140 0.74 -12.02 6.04
N THR A 141 1.36 -10.88 5.75
CA THR A 141 2.83 -10.73 5.79
C THR A 141 3.38 -10.80 7.19
N GLY A 142 2.56 -10.49 8.21
CA GLY A 142 2.99 -10.38 9.59
C GLY A 142 3.90 -9.18 9.88
N VAL A 143 4.11 -8.28 8.91
CA VAL A 143 4.89 -7.05 9.11
C VAL A 143 4.07 -6.07 9.96
N PRO A 144 4.59 -5.62 11.12
CA PRO A 144 3.85 -4.72 11.98
C PRO A 144 3.71 -3.32 11.35
N ARG A 145 2.54 -2.70 11.52
CA ARG A 145 2.27 -1.31 11.16
C ARG A 145 2.64 -0.38 12.32
N ASP A 146 3.94 -0.27 12.58
CA ASP A 146 4.50 0.47 13.72
C ASP A 146 4.80 1.95 13.41
N THR A 147 4.61 2.38 12.15
CA THR A 147 4.78 3.76 11.71
C THR A 147 3.44 4.37 11.27
N ASP A 148 3.32 5.71 11.34
CA ASP A 148 2.12 6.42 10.87
C ASP A 148 1.87 6.17 9.38
N MET A 149 2.93 6.11 8.58
CA MET A 149 2.86 5.84 7.15
C MET A 149 2.27 4.46 6.86
N ALA A 150 2.69 3.42 7.60
CA ALA A 150 2.16 2.06 7.44
C ALA A 150 0.69 1.96 7.91
N ARG A 151 0.34 2.60 9.04
CA ARG A 151 -1.05 2.68 9.52
C ARG A 151 -1.95 3.42 8.55
N ALA A 152 -1.47 4.56 8.02
CA ALA A 152 -2.21 5.36 7.05
C ALA A 152 -2.45 4.59 5.74
N LEU A 153 -1.45 3.89 5.22
CA LEU A 153 -1.60 3.06 4.02
C LEU A 153 -2.70 2.00 4.22
N PHE A 154 -2.62 1.25 5.31
CA PHE A 154 -3.59 0.20 5.62
C PHE A 154 -5.02 0.73 5.83
N ALA A 155 -5.17 1.89 6.46
CA ALA A 155 -6.46 2.53 6.67
C ALA A 155 -7.08 3.14 5.39
N THR A 156 -6.27 3.30 4.34
CA THR A 156 -6.61 4.06 3.13
C THR A 156 -6.92 3.15 1.95
N ASP A 157 -6.16 2.09 1.77
CA ASP A 157 -6.13 1.23 0.60
C ASP A 157 -7.52 0.70 0.23
N GLU A 158 -8.09 -0.17 1.03
CA GLU A 158 -9.42 -0.75 0.78
C GLU A 158 -10.53 0.30 0.75
N LEU A 159 -10.39 1.38 1.54
CA LEU A 159 -11.37 2.46 1.57
C LEU A 159 -11.36 3.25 0.26
N CYS A 160 -10.20 3.51 -0.37
CA CYS A 160 -10.11 4.17 -1.67
C CYS A 160 -10.90 3.41 -2.74
N GLY A 161 -10.66 2.11 -2.88
CA GLY A 161 -11.38 1.26 -3.82
C GLY A 161 -12.89 1.27 -3.56
N PHE A 162 -13.29 1.21 -2.28
CA PHE A 162 -14.69 1.25 -1.89
C PHE A 162 -15.37 2.58 -2.22
N LEU A 163 -14.73 3.72 -1.99
CA LEU A 163 -15.28 5.04 -2.29
C LEU A 163 -15.41 5.28 -3.79
N VAL A 164 -14.43 4.85 -4.58
CA VAL A 164 -14.52 4.89 -6.05
C VAL A 164 -15.71 4.05 -6.54
N ALA A 165 -15.90 2.84 -6.00
CA ALA A 165 -17.05 2.00 -6.32
C ALA A 165 -18.38 2.67 -5.91
N CYS A 166 -18.43 3.34 -4.76
CA CYS A 166 -19.60 4.10 -4.32
C CYS A 166 -19.95 5.24 -5.30
N ALA A 167 -18.95 5.97 -5.77
CA ALA A 167 -19.14 7.07 -6.73
C ALA A 167 -19.62 6.54 -8.09
N LEU A 168 -19.04 5.46 -8.60
CA LEU A 168 -19.38 4.91 -9.92
C LEU A 168 -20.83 4.46 -10.06
N VAL A 169 -21.49 4.02 -8.97
CA VAL A 169 -22.92 3.62 -9.01
C VAL A 169 -23.89 4.77 -8.82
N ARG A 170 -23.41 5.99 -8.61
CA ARG A 170 -24.24 7.19 -8.53
C ARG A 170 -24.60 7.71 -9.93
N PRO A 171 -25.73 8.38 -10.12
CA PRO A 171 -26.07 9.03 -11.39
C PRO A 171 -25.00 10.05 -11.83
N THR A 172 -24.44 10.80 -10.89
CA THR A 172 -23.40 11.82 -11.10
C THR A 172 -22.03 11.26 -11.39
N ARG A 173 -21.75 10.00 -11.00
CA ARG A 173 -20.42 9.37 -11.03
C ARG A 173 -19.33 10.27 -10.43
N SER A 174 -19.66 10.96 -9.34
CA SER A 174 -18.82 11.96 -8.69
C SER A 174 -18.65 11.67 -7.20
N LEU A 175 -17.53 12.11 -6.67
CA LEU A 175 -17.26 12.21 -5.24
C LEU A 175 -17.81 13.51 -4.63
N ASP A 176 -18.20 14.48 -5.46
CA ASP A 176 -18.61 15.82 -5.00
C ASP A 176 -19.90 15.76 -4.17
N ASP A 177 -20.81 14.86 -4.54
CA ASP A 177 -22.09 14.64 -3.87
C ASP A 177 -22.15 13.34 -3.05
N LEU A 178 -21.00 12.66 -2.87
CA LEU A 178 -20.93 11.43 -2.09
C LEU A 178 -20.93 11.73 -0.59
N GLU A 179 -22.04 11.38 0.07
CA GLU A 179 -22.23 11.58 1.50
C GLU A 179 -21.72 10.38 2.34
N VAL A 180 -21.12 10.66 3.50
CA VAL A 180 -20.66 9.64 4.47
C VAL A 180 -21.75 8.65 4.83
N SER A 181 -22.98 9.14 5.03
CA SER A 181 -24.15 8.31 5.34
C SER A 181 -24.45 7.27 4.25
N SER A 182 -24.27 7.65 2.98
CA SER A 182 -24.43 6.77 1.82
C SER A 182 -23.34 5.70 1.78
N VAL A 183 -22.08 6.08 2.06
CA VAL A 183 -20.95 5.15 2.17
C VAL A 183 -21.20 4.12 3.27
N LYS A 184 -21.57 4.57 4.47
CA LYS A 184 -21.89 3.67 5.61
C LYS A 184 -23.03 2.71 5.32
N LYS A 185 -24.04 3.14 4.57
CA LYS A 185 -25.11 2.25 4.10
C LYS A 185 -24.57 1.17 3.17
N LYS A 186 -23.69 1.53 2.24
CA LYS A 186 -23.04 0.60 1.31
C LYS A 186 -22.05 -0.34 2.02
N LEU A 187 -21.34 0.10 3.06
CA LEU A 187 -20.48 -0.77 3.88
C LEU A 187 -21.24 -1.93 4.53
N LYS A 188 -22.52 -1.74 4.85
CA LYS A 188 -23.39 -2.80 5.38
C LYS A 188 -23.88 -3.78 4.31
N ASP A 189 -23.87 -3.39 3.06
CA ASP A 189 -24.29 -4.22 1.93
C ASP A 189 -23.13 -5.14 1.48
N LYS A 190 -23.18 -6.40 1.94
CA LYS A 190 -22.13 -7.39 1.62
C LYS A 190 -22.08 -7.78 0.14
N ALA A 191 -23.12 -7.52 -0.62
CA ALA A 191 -23.17 -7.83 -2.07
C ALA A 191 -22.48 -6.74 -2.90
N PHE A 192 -22.44 -5.52 -2.38
CA PHE A 192 -21.78 -4.38 -3.04
C PHE A 192 -20.27 -4.45 -2.88
N ALA A 193 -19.49 -4.25 -3.94
CA ALA A 193 -18.02 -4.25 -3.94
C ALA A 193 -17.43 -5.41 -3.09
N ARG A 194 -17.79 -6.65 -3.42
CA ARG A 194 -17.47 -7.85 -2.61
C ARG A 194 -16.00 -8.13 -2.43
N SER A 195 -15.15 -7.65 -3.33
CA SER A 195 -13.70 -7.80 -3.26
C SER A 195 -13.07 -6.95 -2.14
N VAL A 196 -13.73 -5.87 -1.72
CA VAL A 196 -13.24 -4.98 -0.66
C VAL A 196 -13.37 -5.64 0.70
N ASN A 197 -12.28 -5.69 1.46
CA ASN A 197 -12.25 -6.23 2.82
C ASN A 197 -12.71 -5.17 3.84
N ARG A 198 -13.96 -5.30 4.34
CA ARG A 198 -14.54 -4.36 5.31
C ARG A 198 -13.91 -4.46 6.69
N ASP A 199 -13.34 -5.59 7.02
CA ASP A 199 -12.69 -5.77 8.32
C ASP A 199 -11.35 -5.05 8.33
N ASP A 200 -10.63 -5.01 7.21
CA ASP A 200 -9.41 -4.20 7.07
C ASP A 200 -9.74 -2.69 7.15
N ILE A 201 -10.86 -2.22 6.56
CA ILE A 201 -11.30 -0.83 6.74
C ILE A 201 -11.53 -0.50 8.22
N LYS A 202 -12.19 -1.37 8.99
CA LYS A 202 -12.43 -1.15 10.42
C LYS A 202 -11.14 -1.18 11.22
N GLN A 203 -10.33 -2.22 11.01
CA GLN A 203 -9.04 -2.36 11.67
C GLN A 203 -8.12 -1.18 11.35
N GLY A 204 -8.13 -0.69 10.10
CA GLY A 204 -7.33 0.45 9.67
C GLY A 204 -7.64 1.73 10.44
N VAL A 205 -8.92 2.07 10.61
CA VAL A 205 -9.31 3.26 11.39
C VAL A 205 -9.02 3.10 12.89
N GLU A 206 -9.11 1.87 13.43
CA GLU A 206 -8.75 1.57 14.82
C GLU A 206 -7.24 1.73 15.05
N GLU A 207 -6.40 1.20 14.16
CA GLU A 207 -4.94 1.31 14.24
C GLU A 207 -4.45 2.75 14.02
N LEU A 208 -5.11 3.49 13.11
CA LEU A 208 -4.83 4.90 12.87
C LEU A 208 -5.40 5.81 13.97
N LYS A 209 -6.26 5.26 14.87
CA LYS A 209 -6.93 5.95 16.00
C LYS A 209 -7.79 7.14 15.54
N VAL A 210 -8.57 6.94 14.49
CA VAL A 210 -9.46 7.96 13.91
C VAL A 210 -10.90 7.48 13.91
N ASP A 211 -11.85 8.43 13.89
CA ASP A 211 -13.26 8.13 13.68
C ASP A 211 -13.52 7.73 12.22
N LEU A 212 -14.33 6.70 12.00
CA LEU A 212 -14.63 6.19 10.66
C LEU A 212 -15.31 7.25 9.79
N ASP A 213 -16.25 8.03 10.32
CA ASP A 213 -16.99 9.03 9.55
C ASP A 213 -16.07 10.19 9.14
N GLU A 214 -15.19 10.60 10.04
CA GLU A 214 -14.17 11.62 9.76
C GLU A 214 -13.15 11.11 8.74
N HIS A 215 -12.73 9.86 8.85
CA HIS A 215 -11.77 9.26 7.91
C HIS A 215 -12.37 9.10 6.52
N ILE A 216 -13.63 8.62 6.41
CA ILE A 216 -14.35 8.57 5.11
C ILE A 216 -14.40 9.95 4.48
N ARG A 217 -14.77 11.00 5.24
CA ARG A 217 -14.83 12.37 4.73
C ARG A 217 -13.47 12.85 4.24
N PHE A 218 -12.44 12.63 5.05
CA PHE A 218 -11.06 12.98 4.71
C PHE A 218 -10.59 12.33 3.41
N VAL A 219 -10.84 11.02 3.24
CA VAL A 219 -10.44 10.29 2.02
C VAL A 219 -11.23 10.78 0.82
N ILE A 220 -12.54 11.05 0.95
CA ILE A 220 -13.35 11.66 -0.13
C ILE A 220 -12.74 13.00 -0.55
N ASP A 221 -12.42 13.87 0.41
CA ASP A 221 -11.85 15.20 0.13
C ASP A 221 -10.49 15.11 -0.56
N ALA A 222 -9.66 14.15 -0.18
CA ALA A 222 -8.37 13.91 -0.81
C ALA A 222 -8.47 13.35 -2.25
N LEU A 223 -9.54 12.57 -2.55
CA LEU A 223 -9.77 11.99 -3.87
C LEU A 223 -10.42 12.95 -4.87
N ARG A 224 -11.19 13.95 -4.41
CA ARG A 224 -11.92 14.89 -5.29
C ARG A 224 -11.04 15.57 -6.34
N PRO A 225 -9.86 16.10 -6.00
CA PRO A 225 -8.99 16.76 -6.99
C PRO A 225 -8.57 15.86 -8.14
N VAL A 226 -8.41 14.55 -7.87
CA VAL A 226 -7.91 13.56 -8.82
C VAL A 226 -9.01 12.67 -9.41
N GLN A 227 -10.28 12.94 -9.13
CA GLN A 227 -11.39 12.06 -9.49
C GLN A 227 -11.45 11.71 -10.99
N LYS A 228 -11.04 12.59 -11.88
CA LYS A 228 -10.96 12.30 -13.32
C LYS A 228 -9.83 11.34 -13.65
N GLU A 229 -8.68 11.51 -13.02
CA GLU A 229 -7.48 10.66 -13.23
C GLU A 229 -7.72 9.23 -12.75
N ILE A 230 -8.48 9.07 -11.68
CA ILE A 230 -8.86 7.75 -11.15
C ILE A 230 -10.10 7.14 -11.82
N GLY A 231 -10.55 7.73 -12.93
CA GLY A 231 -11.60 7.18 -13.80
C GLY A 231 -13.03 7.56 -13.44
N LEU A 232 -13.23 8.51 -12.55
CA LEU A 232 -14.53 9.12 -12.31
C LEU A 232 -14.74 10.27 -13.30
N ASN A 233 -15.81 10.18 -14.07
CA ASN A 233 -16.20 11.22 -15.02
C ASN A 233 -17.50 11.86 -14.54
N PRO A 234 -17.43 12.92 -13.73
CA PRO A 234 -18.60 13.59 -13.19
C PRO A 234 -19.57 14.01 -14.31
N ILE A 235 -20.83 13.62 -14.17
CA ILE A 235 -21.92 13.98 -15.09
C ILE A 235 -22.77 15.02 -14.38
N THR A 236 -22.97 16.18 -15.02
CA THR A 236 -23.94 17.16 -14.56
C THR A 236 -25.33 16.59 -14.79
N VAL A 237 -26.10 16.41 -13.73
CA VAL A 237 -27.49 15.88 -13.75
C VAL A 237 -28.47 17.03 -13.59
#